data_c22203e3e15de074a54b084d18619d0e
#
_entry.id   c22203e3e15de074a54b084d18619d0e
#
_cell.length_a   1.000
_cell.length_b   1.000
_cell.length_c   1.000
_cell.angle_alpha   90.00
_cell.angle_beta   90.00
_cell.angle_gamma   90.00
#
_symmetry.space_group_name_H-M   'P 1'
#
loop_
_entity.id
_entity.type
_entity.pdbx_description
1 polymer ?
#
loop_
_entity_poly.entity_id
_entity_poly.type
_entity_poly.pdbx_seq_one_letter_code
_entity_poly.pdbx_strand_id
1 'polypeptide(L)'
;MADAVNSRRDFLVAGAAGLVGGVAAGASLAATPAVAATAGVGLTREQFVAYTTLFNNNDPAFIQYYHDDVVLELGAKEIRTPQGIRDFYADVKAHIREKVEVTHFVSDATGMAAEMPTEFRVYKDWDNNFFGRPLKAGEVLRVVSFVLYWVKDGKFSRIKSARYKLVNDWRMEA
;
A
#
# COMPACT_ATOMS: atom_id res chain seq x y z
N MET A 1 30.60 21.18 27.76
CA MET A 1 29.67 22.30 27.97
C MET A 1 28.54 22.03 27.06
N ALA A 2 27.63 21.32 27.55
CA ALA A 2 26.32 21.64 28.16
C ALA A 2 25.29 21.83 27.05
N ASP A 3 24.46 20.87 26.87
CA ASP A 3 23.15 20.58 27.42
C ASP A 3 22.02 21.38 26.76
N ALA A 4 21.09 20.63 26.19
CA ALA A 4 19.65 20.78 26.31
C ALA A 4 19.00 19.69 25.41
N VAL A 5 18.71 18.58 25.88
CA VAL A 5 17.70 17.98 26.74
C VAL A 5 16.32 18.65 26.64
N ASN A 6 15.43 17.90 26.03
CA ASN A 6 14.08 17.61 26.53
C ASN A 6 13.04 18.74 26.55
N SER A 7 11.95 18.56 25.81
CA SER A 7 10.62 18.70 26.41
C SER A 7 9.56 17.99 25.57
N ARG A 8 9.41 16.73 25.82
CA ARG A 8 8.10 16.07 25.72
C ARG A 8 7.42 16.26 27.05
N ARG A 9 6.15 16.53 27.05
CA ARG A 9 5.14 16.63 28.10
C ARG A 9 4.72 18.07 28.33
N ASP A 10 3.47 18.29 27.92
CA ASP A 10 2.42 18.85 28.75
C ASP A 10 1.18 19.11 27.89
N PHE A 11 0.34 18.10 27.81
CA PHE A 11 -1.08 18.27 27.53
C PHE A 11 -1.84 17.36 28.49
N LEU A 12 -2.06 17.90 29.69
CA LEU A 12 -3.07 17.33 30.57
C LEU A 12 -3.61 18.45 31.51
N VAL A 13 -4.94 18.58 31.47
CA VAL A 13 -5.83 18.92 32.57
C VAL A 13 -5.97 20.39 32.97
N ALA A 14 -7.15 20.88 32.71
CA ALA A 14 -7.98 21.65 33.66
C ALA A 14 -9.40 21.66 33.06
N GLY A 15 -10.45 21.30 33.68
CA GLY A 15 -10.76 21.26 35.08
C GLY A 15 -12.24 21.61 35.23
N ALA A 16 -12.81 20.97 36.13
CA ALA A 16 -14.18 20.75 36.52
C ALA A 16 -15.04 22.00 36.85
N ALA A 17 -16.33 21.73 36.84
CA ALA A 17 -17.38 22.11 37.78
C ALA A 17 -18.22 23.38 37.49
N GLY A 18 -19.49 23.13 37.38
CA GLY A 18 -20.59 24.10 37.48
C GLY A 18 -21.94 23.42 37.33
N LEU A 19 -22.44 22.80 38.40
CA LEU A 19 -23.83 22.36 38.54
C LEU A 19 -24.73 23.60 38.78
N VAL A 20 -25.78 23.78 38.00
CA VAL A 20 -27.08 24.25 38.51
C VAL A 20 -28.18 23.74 37.57
N GLY A 21 -29.22 23.21 38.19
CA GLY A 21 -30.32 22.52 37.57
C GLY A 21 -31.29 23.44 36.79
N GLY A 22 -32.01 22.81 35.90
CA GLY A 22 -33.12 23.40 35.16
C GLY A 22 -33.91 22.32 34.44
N VAL A 23 -35.17 22.25 34.79
CA VAL A 23 -36.19 21.27 34.50
C VAL A 23 -36.44 21.03 33.02
N ALA A 24 -36.64 19.79 32.70
CA ALA A 24 -37.34 19.12 31.59
C ALA A 24 -37.99 19.95 30.48
N ALA A 25 -37.57 19.73 29.28
CA ALA A 25 -38.43 19.65 28.11
C ALA A 25 -37.85 18.56 27.19
N GLY A 26 -38.58 17.47 27.04
CA GLY A 26 -38.20 16.36 26.18
C GLY A 26 -38.16 16.81 24.73
N ALA A 27 -36.98 17.13 24.24
CA ALA A 27 -36.68 17.17 22.82
C ALA A 27 -36.15 15.81 22.42
N SER A 28 -37.01 15.01 21.80
CA SER A 28 -36.62 13.83 21.07
C SER A 28 -35.61 14.28 20.03
N LEU A 29 -34.33 14.07 20.32
CA LEU A 29 -33.29 14.16 19.29
C LEU A 29 -33.56 13.06 18.28
N ALA A 30 -34.28 13.39 17.22
CA ALA A 30 -34.33 12.57 16.04
C ALA A 30 -32.87 12.29 15.64
N ALA A 31 -32.42 11.06 15.84
CA ALA A 31 -31.15 10.62 15.32
C ALA A 31 -31.17 10.90 13.82
N THR A 32 -30.40 11.88 13.39
CA THR A 32 -30.14 12.11 11.98
C THR A 32 -29.59 10.77 11.46
N PRO A 33 -30.23 10.13 10.45
CA PRO A 33 -29.68 8.92 9.89
C PRO A 33 -28.25 9.27 9.44
N ALA A 34 -27.28 8.55 9.99
CA ALA A 34 -25.92 8.63 9.47
C ALA A 34 -26.05 8.39 7.97
N VAL A 35 -25.73 9.40 7.19
CA VAL A 35 -25.62 9.26 5.73
C VAL A 35 -24.62 8.13 5.56
N ALA A 36 -25.12 6.96 5.11
CA ALA A 36 -24.25 5.87 4.73
C ALA A 36 -23.25 6.48 3.76
N ALA A 37 -21.99 6.55 4.15
CA ALA A 37 -20.94 7.00 3.27
C ALA A 37 -21.09 6.17 2.01
N THR A 38 -21.44 6.82 0.91
CA THR A 38 -21.45 6.21 -0.41
C THR A 38 -20.09 5.55 -0.57
N ALA A 39 -20.10 4.24 -0.82
CA ALA A 39 -18.90 3.43 -0.94
C ALA A 39 -17.87 4.20 -1.74
N GLY A 40 -16.72 4.48 -1.14
CA GLY A 40 -15.70 5.32 -1.72
C GLY A 40 -15.24 4.78 -3.07
N VAL A 41 -14.72 5.64 -3.89
CA VAL A 41 -14.24 5.39 -5.27
C VAL A 41 -13.07 4.39 -5.30
N GLY A 42 -12.54 3.98 -4.15
CA GLY A 42 -11.52 2.95 -4.00
C GLY A 42 -12.05 1.56 -4.36
N LEU A 43 -11.16 0.66 -4.77
CA LEU A 43 -11.51 -0.73 -4.99
C LEU A 43 -11.92 -1.40 -3.67
N THR A 44 -12.84 -2.36 -3.75
CA THR A 44 -13.10 -3.25 -2.62
C THR A 44 -11.90 -4.19 -2.39
N ARG A 45 -11.85 -4.82 -1.22
CA ARG A 45 -10.81 -5.84 -0.94
C ARG A 45 -10.83 -6.96 -1.99
N GLU A 46 -12.00 -7.42 -2.39
CA GLU A 46 -12.17 -8.49 -3.37
C GLU A 46 -11.64 -8.07 -4.75
N GLN A 47 -11.92 -6.85 -5.19
CA GLN A 47 -11.39 -6.29 -6.43
C GLN A 47 -9.86 -6.15 -6.37
N PHE A 48 -9.32 -5.73 -5.23
CA PHE A 48 -7.88 -5.61 -5.04
C PHE A 48 -7.19 -6.98 -5.02
N VAL A 49 -7.80 -8.00 -4.39
CA VAL A 49 -7.31 -9.38 -4.43
C VAL A 49 -7.38 -9.95 -5.85
N ALA A 50 -8.40 -9.63 -6.62
CA ALA A 50 -8.47 -10.02 -8.04
C ALA A 50 -7.32 -9.41 -8.86
N TYR A 51 -7.01 -8.12 -8.65
CA TYR A 51 -5.85 -7.47 -9.24
C TYR A 51 -4.54 -8.17 -8.87
N THR A 52 -4.30 -8.41 -7.56
CA THR A 52 -3.06 -9.07 -7.10
C THR A 52 -2.95 -10.52 -7.59
N THR A 53 -4.08 -11.19 -7.80
CA THR A 53 -4.11 -12.53 -8.39
C THR A 53 -3.63 -12.51 -9.85
N LEU A 54 -4.13 -11.60 -10.67
CA LEU A 54 -3.65 -11.42 -12.04
C LEU A 54 -2.16 -11.09 -12.06
N PHE A 55 -1.73 -10.17 -11.19
CA PHE A 55 -0.33 -9.78 -11.06
C PHE A 55 0.58 -10.97 -10.70
N ASN A 56 0.22 -11.76 -9.69
CA ASN A 56 0.96 -12.94 -9.26
C ASN A 56 1.07 -14.02 -10.35
N ASN A 57 0.01 -14.18 -11.14
CA ASN A 57 -0.06 -15.15 -12.24
C ASN A 57 0.65 -14.66 -13.51
N ASN A 58 1.23 -13.46 -13.49
CA ASN A 58 1.80 -12.81 -14.66
C ASN A 58 0.80 -12.64 -15.82
N ASP A 59 -0.48 -12.49 -15.48
CA ASP A 59 -1.54 -12.24 -16.45
C ASP A 59 -1.49 -10.77 -16.88
N PRO A 60 -1.25 -10.46 -18.15
CA PRO A 60 -1.15 -9.08 -18.63
C PRO A 60 -2.42 -8.25 -18.41
N ALA A 61 -3.55 -8.89 -18.13
CA ALA A 61 -4.80 -8.21 -17.81
C ALA A 61 -4.73 -7.37 -16.52
N PHE A 62 -3.71 -7.54 -15.67
CA PHE A 62 -3.55 -6.68 -14.48
C PHE A 62 -3.44 -5.19 -14.84
N ILE A 63 -2.99 -4.83 -16.06
CA ILE A 63 -2.88 -3.43 -16.51
C ILE A 63 -4.24 -2.73 -16.66
N GLN A 64 -5.35 -3.47 -16.78
CA GLN A 64 -6.70 -2.88 -16.87
C GLN A 64 -7.08 -2.05 -15.63
N TYR A 65 -6.40 -2.31 -14.49
CA TYR A 65 -6.59 -1.57 -13.24
C TYR A 65 -5.86 -0.23 -13.22
N TYR A 66 -5.04 0.10 -14.23
CA TYR A 66 -4.25 1.33 -14.28
C TYR A 66 -4.94 2.41 -15.11
N HIS A 67 -4.94 3.62 -14.58
CA HIS A 67 -5.32 4.82 -15.31
C HIS A 67 -4.23 5.15 -16.34
N ASP A 68 -4.59 5.80 -17.44
CA ASP A 68 -3.65 6.12 -18.53
C ASP A 68 -2.46 6.97 -18.04
N ASP A 69 -2.71 7.85 -17.06
CA ASP A 69 -1.68 8.71 -16.43
C ASP A 69 -1.00 8.07 -15.21
N VAL A 70 -1.10 6.76 -15.02
CA VAL A 70 -0.58 6.09 -13.83
C VAL A 70 0.91 6.34 -13.64
N VAL A 71 1.28 6.54 -12.35
CA VAL A 71 2.68 6.63 -11.91
C VAL A 71 2.92 5.58 -10.82
N LEU A 72 3.89 4.71 -11.04
CA LEU A 72 4.37 3.74 -10.07
C LEU A 72 5.72 4.21 -9.52
N GLU A 73 5.79 4.38 -8.20
CA GLU A 73 7.00 4.77 -7.47
C GLU A 73 7.50 3.61 -6.60
N LEU A 74 8.69 3.11 -6.92
CA LEU A 74 9.41 2.06 -6.21
C LEU A 74 10.71 2.63 -5.64
N GLY A 75 10.63 3.24 -4.46
CA GLY A 75 11.75 4.01 -3.90
C GLY A 75 12.13 5.18 -4.81
N ALA A 76 13.36 5.19 -5.31
CA ALA A 76 13.84 6.24 -6.22
C ALA A 76 13.44 6.01 -7.70
N LYS A 77 12.88 4.83 -8.02
CA LYS A 77 12.47 4.52 -9.40
C LYS A 77 11.03 4.95 -9.62
N GLU A 78 10.81 5.72 -10.68
CA GLU A 78 9.48 6.10 -11.15
C GLU A 78 9.22 5.50 -12.53
N ILE A 79 8.06 4.89 -12.69
CA ILE A 79 7.61 4.28 -13.95
C ILE A 79 6.23 4.86 -14.28
N ARG A 80 6.08 5.33 -15.51
CA ARG A 80 4.86 5.98 -15.98
C ARG A 80 4.17 5.14 -17.04
N THR A 81 2.88 5.34 -17.17
CA THR A 81 1.96 4.70 -18.11
C THR A 81 1.73 3.20 -17.86
N PRO A 82 0.55 2.67 -18.17
CA PRO A 82 0.27 1.25 -18.05
C PRO A 82 1.26 0.39 -18.85
N GLN A 83 1.65 0.86 -20.04
CA GLN A 83 2.60 0.16 -20.89
C GLN A 83 3.99 0.11 -20.24
N GLY A 84 4.50 1.25 -19.71
CA GLY A 84 5.80 1.29 -19.04
C GLY A 84 5.86 0.37 -17.81
N ILE A 85 4.77 0.29 -17.03
CA ILE A 85 4.66 -0.62 -15.90
C ILE A 85 4.64 -2.08 -16.37
N ARG A 86 3.91 -2.38 -17.45
CA ARG A 86 3.88 -3.72 -18.04
C ARG A 86 5.26 -4.16 -18.50
N ASP A 87 5.98 -3.29 -19.20
CA ASP A 87 7.30 -3.60 -19.76
C ASP A 87 8.33 -3.79 -18.63
N PHE A 88 8.26 -2.96 -17.58
CA PHE A 88 9.08 -3.14 -16.39
C PHE A 88 8.83 -4.50 -15.71
N TYR A 89 7.58 -4.86 -15.49
CA TYR A 89 7.27 -6.15 -14.86
C TYR A 89 7.50 -7.34 -15.80
N ALA A 90 7.43 -7.17 -17.10
CA ALA A 90 7.82 -8.21 -18.05
C ALA A 90 9.30 -8.57 -17.91
N ASP A 91 10.18 -7.56 -17.75
CA ASP A 91 11.61 -7.77 -17.49
C ASP A 91 11.85 -8.42 -16.12
N VAL A 92 11.22 -7.91 -15.04
CA VAL A 92 11.31 -8.52 -13.70
C VAL A 92 10.90 -9.99 -13.75
N LYS A 93 9.74 -10.28 -14.31
CA LYS A 93 9.14 -11.61 -14.34
C LYS A 93 9.79 -12.56 -15.34
N ALA A 94 10.67 -12.06 -16.22
CA ALA A 94 11.55 -12.89 -17.04
C ALA A 94 12.68 -13.57 -16.23
N HIS A 95 12.91 -13.13 -14.97
CA HIS A 95 14.01 -13.59 -14.12
C HIS A 95 13.54 -14.00 -12.72
N ILE A 96 12.46 -13.40 -12.23
CA ILE A 96 11.96 -13.55 -10.86
C ILE A 96 10.50 -13.98 -10.86
N ARG A 97 10.16 -14.93 -10.01
CA ARG A 97 8.78 -15.16 -9.57
C ARG A 97 8.53 -14.25 -8.39
N GLU A 98 7.65 -13.28 -8.55
CA GLU A 98 7.20 -12.39 -7.50
C GLU A 98 5.82 -12.85 -7.03
N LYS A 99 5.72 -13.14 -5.73
CA LYS A 99 4.46 -13.49 -5.08
C LYS A 99 4.12 -12.46 -4.02
N VAL A 100 3.01 -11.79 -4.18
CA VAL A 100 2.50 -10.77 -3.27
C VAL A 100 1.29 -11.31 -2.54
N GLU A 101 1.24 -11.10 -1.22
CA GLU A 101 0.08 -11.36 -0.38
C GLU A 101 -0.49 -10.06 0.15
N VAL A 102 -1.78 -10.03 0.51
CA VAL A 102 -2.45 -8.86 1.10
C VAL A 102 -2.91 -9.23 2.50
N THR A 103 -2.21 -8.74 3.52
CA THR A 103 -2.52 -9.03 4.93
C THR A 103 -3.45 -7.98 5.52
N HIS A 104 -3.15 -6.69 5.35
CA HIS A 104 -4.00 -5.59 5.77
C HIS A 104 -4.42 -4.77 4.56
N PHE A 105 -5.63 -4.25 4.61
CA PHE A 105 -6.20 -3.46 3.54
C PHE A 105 -7.18 -2.44 4.11
N VAL A 106 -7.02 -1.19 3.71
CA VAL A 106 -7.93 -0.08 3.99
C VAL A 106 -8.21 0.68 2.70
N SER A 107 -9.41 1.19 2.55
CA SER A 107 -9.84 1.90 1.35
C SER A 107 -10.86 2.97 1.71
N ASP A 108 -10.79 4.11 1.05
CA ASP A 108 -11.74 5.21 1.13
C ASP A 108 -12.01 5.85 -0.24
N ALA A 109 -12.66 7.01 -0.26
CA ALA A 109 -12.98 7.73 -1.50
C ALA A 109 -11.76 8.23 -2.28
N THR A 110 -10.59 8.31 -1.66
CA THR A 110 -9.38 8.89 -2.25
C THR A 110 -8.39 7.84 -2.73
N GLY A 111 -8.48 6.62 -2.19
CA GLY A 111 -7.57 5.56 -2.54
C GLY A 111 -7.58 4.40 -1.56
N MET A 112 -6.48 3.68 -1.51
CA MET A 112 -6.31 2.54 -0.64
C MET A 112 -4.87 2.37 -0.17
N ALA A 113 -4.71 1.66 0.94
CA ALA A 113 -3.43 1.22 1.45
C ALA A 113 -3.47 -0.27 1.76
N ALA A 114 -2.35 -0.96 1.53
CA ALA A 114 -2.21 -2.36 1.86
C ALA A 114 -0.85 -2.67 2.47
N GLU A 115 -0.83 -3.61 3.42
CA GLU A 115 0.38 -4.28 3.85
C GLU A 115 0.56 -5.53 3.00
N MET A 116 1.72 -5.65 2.35
CA MET A 116 1.97 -6.62 1.30
C MET A 116 3.28 -7.38 1.56
N PRO A 117 3.22 -8.55 2.26
CA PRO A 117 4.32 -9.50 2.23
C PRO A 117 4.60 -9.95 0.81
N THR A 118 5.87 -9.90 0.43
CA THR A 118 6.30 -10.23 -0.94
C THR A 118 7.49 -11.17 -0.91
N GLU A 119 7.41 -12.27 -1.65
CA GLU A 119 8.52 -13.15 -1.95
C GLU A 119 8.99 -12.90 -3.39
N PHE A 120 10.29 -12.70 -3.54
CA PHE A 120 10.98 -12.66 -4.82
C PHE A 120 11.86 -13.89 -4.90
N ARG A 121 11.61 -14.76 -5.87
CA ARG A 121 12.39 -15.99 -6.11
C ARG A 121 13.01 -15.93 -7.50
N VAL A 122 14.33 -15.85 -7.55
CA VAL A 122 15.09 -15.83 -8.80
C VAL A 122 15.10 -17.24 -9.41
N TYR A 123 14.64 -17.37 -10.63
CA TYR A 123 14.69 -18.64 -11.37
C TYR A 123 15.63 -18.61 -12.57
N LYS A 124 16.12 -17.40 -12.93
CA LYS A 124 17.10 -17.17 -13.98
C LYS A 124 18.04 -16.06 -13.56
N ASP A 125 19.34 -16.25 -13.75
CA ASP A 125 20.37 -15.25 -13.45
C ASP A 125 20.01 -13.89 -14.08
N TRP A 126 20.28 -12.81 -13.32
CA TRP A 126 19.97 -11.45 -13.73
C TRP A 126 21.04 -10.48 -13.26
N ASP A 127 21.98 -10.13 -14.15
CA ASP A 127 23.14 -9.32 -13.78
C ASP A 127 22.84 -7.83 -13.74
N ASN A 128 22.09 -7.29 -14.71
CA ASN A 128 21.75 -5.88 -14.82
C ASN A 128 20.29 -5.62 -14.43
N ASN A 129 20.04 -5.40 -13.14
CA ASN A 129 18.70 -5.25 -12.61
C ASN A 129 18.56 -4.03 -11.68
N PHE A 130 17.32 -3.75 -11.26
CA PHE A 130 17.05 -2.59 -10.41
C PHE A 130 17.33 -2.83 -8.91
N PHE A 131 17.67 -4.06 -8.49
CA PHE A 131 18.05 -4.35 -7.09
C PHE A 131 19.49 -3.93 -6.75
N GLY A 132 20.27 -3.46 -7.74
CA GLY A 132 21.60 -2.90 -7.54
C GLY A 132 22.72 -3.94 -7.31
N ARG A 133 22.46 -5.22 -7.58
CA ARG A 133 23.44 -6.32 -7.52
C ARG A 133 23.06 -7.44 -8.48
N PRO A 134 24.03 -8.21 -9.00
CA PRO A 134 23.71 -9.44 -9.71
C PRO A 134 22.90 -10.41 -8.84
N LEU A 135 21.90 -11.04 -9.43
CA LEU A 135 21.06 -12.05 -8.81
C LEU A 135 21.29 -13.41 -9.49
N LYS A 136 21.31 -14.48 -8.69
CA LYS A 136 21.53 -15.85 -9.16
C LYS A 136 20.29 -16.70 -8.97
N ALA A 137 20.03 -17.59 -9.91
CA ALA A 137 18.94 -18.55 -9.82
C ALA A 137 19.02 -19.35 -8.51
N GLY A 138 17.90 -19.46 -7.80
CA GLY A 138 17.81 -20.07 -6.47
C GLY A 138 17.85 -19.05 -5.31
N GLU A 139 18.23 -17.79 -5.55
CA GLU A 139 18.16 -16.76 -4.50
C GLU A 139 16.70 -16.34 -4.22
N VAL A 140 16.42 -16.09 -2.95
CA VAL A 140 15.10 -15.64 -2.46
C VAL A 140 15.27 -14.44 -1.53
N LEU A 141 14.45 -13.43 -1.78
CA LEU A 141 14.26 -12.27 -0.91
C LEU A 141 12.83 -12.28 -0.38
N ARG A 142 12.64 -11.98 0.91
CA ARG A 142 11.32 -11.75 1.48
C ARG A 142 11.27 -10.43 2.21
N VAL A 143 10.27 -9.64 1.87
CA VAL A 143 10.06 -8.31 2.44
C VAL A 143 8.59 -8.13 2.82
N VAL A 144 8.32 -7.09 3.61
CA VAL A 144 6.96 -6.56 3.76
C VAL A 144 6.98 -5.09 3.38
N SER A 145 6.06 -4.70 2.53
CA SER A 145 5.91 -3.33 2.06
C SER A 145 4.56 -2.75 2.46
N PHE A 146 4.54 -1.45 2.73
CA PHE A 146 3.31 -0.67 2.68
C PHE A 146 3.18 -0.06 1.31
N VAL A 147 2.01 -0.23 0.70
CA VAL A 147 1.73 0.29 -0.63
C VAL A 147 0.50 1.18 -0.57
N LEU A 148 0.62 2.38 -1.10
CA LEU A 148 -0.45 3.36 -1.23
C LEU A 148 -0.88 3.43 -2.69
N TYR A 149 -2.19 3.45 -2.92
CA TYR A 149 -2.81 3.57 -4.24
C TYR A 149 -3.78 4.74 -4.25
N TRP A 150 -3.59 5.67 -5.17
CA TRP A 150 -4.59 6.70 -5.48
C TRP A 150 -5.47 6.21 -6.61
N VAL A 151 -6.75 6.43 -6.48
CA VAL A 151 -7.74 5.98 -7.46
C VAL A 151 -8.36 7.19 -8.16
N LYS A 152 -8.46 7.11 -9.49
CA LYS A 152 -9.14 8.06 -10.35
C LYS A 152 -9.96 7.25 -11.37
N ASP A 153 -11.24 7.56 -11.50
CA ASP A 153 -12.15 6.88 -12.43
C ASP A 153 -12.14 5.34 -12.27
N GLY A 154 -12.07 4.87 -11.02
CA GLY A 154 -12.05 3.45 -10.67
C GLY A 154 -10.74 2.73 -11.01
N LYS A 155 -9.67 3.44 -11.36
CA LYS A 155 -8.36 2.90 -11.73
C LYS A 155 -7.23 3.52 -10.92
N PHE A 156 -6.12 2.82 -10.78
CA PHE A 156 -4.93 3.33 -10.09
C PHE A 156 -4.28 4.44 -10.90
N SER A 157 -4.25 5.65 -10.34
CA SER A 157 -3.58 6.82 -10.94
C SER A 157 -2.18 7.06 -10.38
N ARG A 158 -1.92 6.56 -9.16
CA ARG A 158 -0.60 6.61 -8.53
C ARG A 158 -0.43 5.45 -7.57
N ILE A 159 0.76 4.87 -7.56
CA ILE A 159 1.12 3.77 -6.67
C ILE A 159 2.46 4.12 -6.04
N LYS A 160 2.54 4.05 -4.70
CA LYS A 160 3.80 4.19 -3.96
C LYS A 160 4.04 2.98 -3.10
N SER A 161 5.18 2.33 -3.30
CA SER A 161 5.59 1.19 -2.50
C SER A 161 6.82 1.54 -1.66
N ALA A 162 6.74 1.25 -0.37
CA ALA A 162 7.84 1.41 0.55
C ALA A 162 8.04 0.13 1.36
N ARG A 163 9.21 -0.48 1.24
CA ARG A 163 9.60 -1.58 2.12
C ARG A 163 9.81 -1.06 3.53
N TYR A 164 9.08 -1.59 4.50
CA TYR A 164 9.28 -1.26 5.91
C TYR A 164 9.96 -2.38 6.70
N LYS A 165 9.92 -3.62 6.19
CA LYS A 165 10.52 -4.77 6.87
C LYS A 165 11.26 -5.67 5.88
N LEU A 166 12.49 -5.99 6.21
CA LEU A 166 13.26 -7.06 5.59
C LEU A 166 13.04 -8.32 6.42
N VAL A 167 12.39 -9.34 5.85
CA VAL A 167 12.15 -10.62 6.52
C VAL A 167 13.38 -11.51 6.38
N ASN A 168 13.90 -11.65 5.16
CA ASN A 168 15.23 -12.17 4.88
C ASN A 168 15.80 -11.47 3.64
N ASP A 169 17.10 -11.22 3.69
CA ASP A 169 17.84 -10.73 2.53
C ASP A 169 18.10 -11.86 1.52
N TRP A 170 18.55 -11.49 0.35
CA TRP A 170 18.89 -12.44 -0.71
C TRP A 170 19.76 -13.57 -0.19
N ARG A 171 19.27 -14.79 -0.30
CA ARG A 171 19.98 -16.01 0.06
C ARG A 171 19.52 -17.17 -0.81
N MET A 172 20.42 -18.13 -1.02
CA MET A 172 20.07 -19.37 -1.68
C MET A 172 19.06 -20.15 -0.84
N GLU A 173 18.00 -20.60 -1.47
CA GLU A 173 17.05 -21.55 -0.87
C GLU A 173 16.92 -22.75 -1.81
N ALA A 174 17.08 -23.94 -1.21
CA ALA A 174 16.97 -25.21 -1.92
C ALA A 174 15.52 -25.48 -2.38
#